data_0225bdb2fe8ac9ec42bd0a7199b0f9e3
#
_entry.id   0225bdb2fe8ac9ec42bd0a7199b0f9e3
#
_cell.length_a   1.000
_cell.length_b   1.000
_cell.length_c   1.000
_cell.angle_alpha   90.00
_cell.angle_beta   90.00
_cell.angle_gamma   90.00
#
_symmetry.space_group_name_H-M   'P 1'
#
loop_
_entity.id
_entity.type
_entity.pdbx_description
1 polymer ?
#
loop_
_entity_poly.entity_id
_entity_poly.type
_entity_poly.pdbx_seq_one_letter_code
_entity_poly.pdbx_strand_id
1 'polypeptide(L)'
;MLRAAVMLKQASRPRMPRSAAVCAGYGSQPAAAPGTLPVANAGTPNRHRQMKQHLAVSAIGSDRTGMVHDLTRVISESGGNISESRMASLGTEFAMLLLVSGNWHSLAKLETELKRLADTSNLSIHLKRTEPRTPRTDMLPYSIDVVCLDQSGIVSGLSGFFASRGIDIAEVSTRSYPAAHTGAPMFAVQMIVNVPSRIHVAHLREEFMEFCDSLNLDAILEPVKS
;
A
#
# COMPACT_ATOMS: atom_id res chain seq x y z
N MET A 1 -34.64 11.67 -15.15
CA MET A 1 -34.66 10.58 -16.16
C MET A 1 -33.25 10.42 -16.69
N LEU A 2 -32.55 9.40 -16.35
CA LEU A 2 -31.71 8.49 -17.17
C LEU A 2 -30.96 7.52 -16.21
N ARG A 3 -31.51 6.33 -16.10
CA ARG A 3 -30.84 5.18 -15.47
C ARG A 3 -29.88 4.60 -16.53
N ALA A 4 -28.59 4.50 -16.22
CA ALA A 4 -27.64 3.69 -16.98
C ALA A 4 -27.27 2.47 -16.14
N ALA A 5 -27.69 1.31 -16.62
CA ALA A 5 -27.42 0.00 -16.06
C ALA A 5 -25.97 -0.41 -16.31
N VAL A 6 -25.25 -0.83 -15.26
CA VAL A 6 -23.97 -1.51 -15.39
C VAL A 6 -24.23 -3.01 -15.41
N MET A 7 -24.05 -3.62 -16.58
CA MET A 7 -24.08 -5.07 -16.80
C MET A 7 -22.80 -5.71 -16.23
N LEU A 8 -22.95 -6.54 -15.21
CA LEU A 8 -21.93 -7.47 -14.75
C LEU A 8 -21.73 -8.59 -15.79
N LYS A 9 -20.53 -8.70 -16.30
CA LYS A 9 -20.08 -9.84 -17.11
C LYS A 9 -19.41 -10.86 -16.18
N GLN A 10 -20.11 -11.94 -15.86
CA GLN A 10 -19.58 -13.11 -15.19
C GLN A 10 -18.63 -13.84 -16.13
N ALA A 11 -17.36 -13.96 -15.75
CA ALA A 11 -16.40 -14.82 -16.42
C ALA A 11 -16.30 -16.16 -15.70
N SER A 12 -16.56 -17.22 -16.45
CA SER A 12 -16.59 -18.62 -16.07
C SER A 12 -15.20 -19.15 -15.65
N ARG A 13 -15.18 -19.92 -14.55
CA ARG A 13 -14.02 -20.66 -14.05
C ARG A 13 -13.80 -21.94 -14.88
N PRO A 14 -12.58 -22.31 -15.25
CA PRO A 14 -12.29 -23.61 -15.85
C PRO A 14 -12.26 -24.72 -14.77
N ARG A 15 -12.89 -25.86 -15.10
CA ARG A 15 -12.91 -27.11 -14.32
C ARG A 15 -11.57 -27.82 -14.48
N MET A 16 -11.00 -28.28 -13.34
CA MET A 16 -9.88 -29.24 -13.33
C MET A 16 -10.40 -30.68 -13.56
N PRO A 17 -9.65 -31.52 -14.30
CA PRO A 17 -9.99 -32.93 -14.46
C PRO A 17 -9.53 -33.75 -13.23
N ARG A 18 -10.41 -34.69 -12.83
CA ARG A 18 -10.14 -35.74 -11.84
C ARG A 18 -9.26 -36.83 -12.51
N SER A 19 -8.14 -37.17 -11.89
CA SER A 19 -7.36 -38.34 -12.27
C SER A 19 -7.73 -39.51 -11.37
N ALA A 20 -7.88 -40.65 -12.05
CA ALA A 20 -8.34 -41.94 -11.53
C ALA A 20 -7.26 -42.68 -10.74
N ALA A 21 -7.72 -43.42 -9.74
CA ALA A 21 -6.96 -44.40 -8.98
C ALA A 21 -6.70 -45.67 -9.82
N VAL A 22 -5.50 -46.19 -9.70
CA VAL A 22 -5.21 -47.60 -10.10
C VAL A 22 -4.50 -48.28 -8.94
N CYS A 23 -5.08 -49.40 -8.52
CA CYS A 23 -4.61 -50.28 -7.47
C CYS A 23 -3.62 -51.34 -7.99
N ALA A 24 -2.89 -51.89 -7.03
CA ALA A 24 -2.41 -53.26 -6.90
C ALA A 24 -1.01 -53.62 -7.39
N GLY A 25 -0.27 -54.26 -6.50
CA GLY A 25 0.94 -55.07 -6.76
C GLY A 25 1.68 -55.44 -5.51
N TYR A 26 1.24 -56.52 -4.82
CA TYR A 26 1.98 -57.22 -3.76
C TYR A 26 3.24 -57.90 -4.35
N GLY A 27 4.38 -57.72 -3.74
CA GLY A 27 5.60 -58.43 -4.06
C GLY A 27 6.54 -58.55 -2.87
N SER A 28 6.76 -59.77 -2.45
CA SER A 28 7.44 -60.29 -1.28
C SER A 28 8.91 -59.87 -1.13
N GLN A 29 9.35 -59.73 0.14
CA GLN A 29 10.75 -59.63 0.57
C GLN A 29 11.59 -60.87 0.23
N PRO A 30 12.93 -60.75 0.21
CA PRO A 30 13.74 -61.43 1.19
C PRO A 30 14.78 -60.55 1.92
N ALA A 31 15.14 -61.00 3.12
CA ALA A 31 16.08 -60.41 4.06
C ALA A 31 17.54 -60.59 3.59
N ALA A 32 18.39 -59.56 3.85
CA ALA A 32 19.86 -59.77 3.89
C ALA A 32 20.56 -58.70 4.75
N ALA A 33 21.26 -59.16 5.73
CA ALA A 33 22.54 -58.81 6.35
C ALA A 33 22.98 -57.37 6.70
N PRO A 34 23.67 -57.15 7.84
CA PRO A 34 24.11 -55.83 8.32
C PRO A 34 25.42 -55.40 7.68
N GLY A 35 25.40 -54.30 6.99
CA GLY A 35 26.55 -53.63 6.38
C GLY A 35 26.62 -52.18 6.70
N THR A 36 27.64 -51.79 7.46
CA THR A 36 28.37 -50.53 7.53
C THR A 36 27.59 -49.24 7.15
N LEU A 37 27.30 -48.42 8.12
CA LEU A 37 26.75 -47.07 7.97
C LEU A 37 27.75 -46.17 7.22
N PRO A 38 27.41 -45.56 6.09
CA PRO A 38 28.13 -44.40 5.60
C PRO A 38 27.71 -43.18 6.45
N VAL A 39 28.72 -42.54 7.01
CA VAL A 39 28.56 -41.22 7.66
C VAL A 39 28.07 -40.28 6.57
N ALA A 40 26.77 -40.00 6.56
CA ALA A 40 26.17 -38.96 5.76
C ALA A 40 26.64 -37.63 6.29
N ASN A 41 27.61 -37.06 5.60
CA ASN A 41 27.98 -35.67 5.75
C ASN A 41 26.79 -34.83 5.26
N ALA A 42 25.85 -34.59 6.15
CA ALA A 42 24.73 -33.70 5.90
C ALA A 42 25.27 -32.26 5.84
N GLY A 43 25.85 -31.93 4.67
CA GLY A 43 26.04 -30.54 4.30
C GLY A 43 24.71 -29.86 4.29
N THR A 44 24.38 -29.24 5.40
CA THR A 44 23.24 -28.34 5.53
C THR A 44 23.34 -27.32 4.40
N PRO A 45 22.39 -27.23 3.45
CA PRO A 45 22.38 -26.13 2.52
C PRO A 45 22.11 -24.88 3.37
N ASN A 46 23.17 -24.12 3.59
CA ASN A 46 23.08 -22.79 4.14
C ASN A 46 22.29 -21.94 3.13
N ARG A 47 20.96 -22.07 3.16
CA ARG A 47 20.05 -21.12 2.55
C ARG A 47 20.26 -19.83 3.33
N HIS A 48 21.25 -19.04 2.91
CA HIS A 48 21.24 -17.63 3.18
C HIS A 48 19.86 -17.13 2.76
N ARG A 49 18.96 -17.02 3.71
CA ARG A 49 17.71 -16.33 3.58
C ARG A 49 18.12 -14.91 3.23
N GLN A 50 18.24 -14.62 1.92
CA GLN A 50 18.57 -13.29 1.44
C GLN A 50 17.50 -12.38 2.03
N MET A 51 17.88 -11.65 3.08
CA MET A 51 16.97 -10.73 3.74
C MET A 51 16.56 -9.69 2.70
N LYS A 52 15.29 -9.71 2.33
CA LYS A 52 14.72 -8.70 1.44
C LYS A 52 14.93 -7.37 2.12
N GLN A 53 15.65 -6.50 1.48
CA GLN A 53 15.81 -5.10 1.90
C GLN A 53 14.77 -4.26 1.19
N HIS A 54 14.50 -3.09 1.74
CA HIS A 54 13.51 -2.17 1.19
C HIS A 54 14.14 -0.80 0.95
N LEU A 55 13.69 -0.16 -0.13
CA LEU A 55 14.07 1.19 -0.51
C LEU A 55 12.79 2.01 -0.69
N ALA A 56 12.64 3.05 0.09
CA ALA A 56 11.62 4.07 -0.14
C ALA A 56 12.15 5.03 -1.21
N VAL A 57 11.35 5.20 -2.25
CA VAL A 57 11.62 6.10 -3.38
C VAL A 57 10.54 7.15 -3.41
N SER A 58 10.89 8.43 -3.36
CA SER A 58 9.99 9.52 -3.71
C SER A 58 10.49 10.22 -4.96
N ALA A 59 9.60 10.41 -5.93
CA ALA A 59 9.91 11.07 -7.18
C ALA A 59 8.83 12.12 -7.49
N ILE A 60 9.25 13.33 -7.83
CA ILE A 60 8.38 14.44 -8.21
C ILE A 60 8.95 15.09 -9.46
N GLY A 61 8.07 15.43 -10.40
CA GLY A 61 8.43 16.16 -11.61
C GLY A 61 7.21 16.53 -12.41
N SER A 62 7.40 17.33 -13.45
CA SER A 62 6.30 17.81 -14.30
C SER A 62 5.53 16.67 -14.92
N ASP A 63 4.20 16.69 -14.78
CA ASP A 63 3.31 15.63 -15.24
C ASP A 63 3.45 15.43 -16.76
N ARG A 64 3.83 14.22 -17.18
CA ARG A 64 3.96 13.83 -18.57
C ARG A 64 3.61 12.36 -18.79
N THR A 65 3.10 12.07 -19.95
CA THR A 65 2.82 10.68 -20.36
C THR A 65 4.10 9.83 -20.31
N GLY A 66 4.01 8.64 -19.73
CA GLY A 66 5.09 7.66 -19.66
C GLY A 66 5.98 7.76 -18.43
N MET A 67 5.84 8.76 -17.55
CA MET A 67 6.68 8.93 -16.36
C MET A 67 6.64 7.71 -15.43
N VAL A 68 5.44 7.19 -15.16
CA VAL A 68 5.27 5.97 -14.35
C VAL A 68 5.98 4.79 -15.00
N HIS A 69 5.86 4.64 -16.32
CA HIS A 69 6.52 3.57 -17.07
C HIS A 69 8.05 3.67 -16.98
N ASP A 70 8.60 4.86 -17.19
CA ASP A 70 10.05 5.09 -17.12
C ASP A 70 10.62 4.67 -15.77
N LEU A 71 9.98 5.13 -14.68
CA LEU A 71 10.42 4.82 -13.32
C LEU A 71 10.28 3.33 -12.99
N THR A 72 9.11 2.75 -13.29
CA THR A 72 8.84 1.33 -12.98
C THR A 72 9.69 0.38 -13.82
N ARG A 73 10.03 0.75 -15.06
CA ARG A 73 10.97 0.03 -15.91
C ARG A 73 12.35 -0.04 -15.29
N VAL A 74 12.90 1.09 -14.85
CA VAL A 74 14.22 1.15 -14.17
C VAL A 74 14.23 0.26 -12.91
N ILE A 75 13.14 0.27 -12.13
CA ILE A 75 13.00 -0.60 -10.95
C ILE A 75 13.06 -2.07 -11.34
N SER A 76 12.30 -2.46 -12.35
CA SER A 76 12.23 -3.85 -12.84
C SER A 76 13.56 -4.34 -13.42
N GLU A 77 14.20 -3.55 -14.29
CA GLU A 77 15.50 -3.86 -14.91
C GLU A 77 16.65 -3.94 -13.90
N SER A 78 16.50 -3.29 -12.76
CA SER A 78 17.44 -3.40 -11.64
C SER A 78 17.18 -4.63 -10.75
N GLY A 79 16.12 -5.38 -11.00
CA GLY A 79 15.72 -6.54 -10.18
C GLY A 79 15.02 -6.16 -8.87
N GLY A 80 14.45 -4.95 -8.81
CA GLY A 80 13.57 -4.50 -7.72
C GLY A 80 12.13 -4.93 -7.97
N ASN A 81 11.36 -5.07 -6.89
CA ASN A 81 9.92 -5.32 -6.94
C ASN A 81 9.18 -4.27 -6.12
N ILE A 82 8.16 -3.65 -6.70
CA ILE A 82 7.33 -2.66 -6.01
C ILE A 82 6.39 -3.40 -5.06
N SER A 83 6.53 -3.13 -3.78
CA SER A 83 5.71 -3.72 -2.71
C SER A 83 4.49 -2.86 -2.40
N GLU A 84 4.66 -1.54 -2.47
CA GLU A 84 3.61 -0.56 -2.19
C GLU A 84 3.88 0.72 -2.98
N SER A 85 2.83 1.42 -3.41
CA SER A 85 2.99 2.70 -4.10
C SER A 85 1.81 3.64 -3.85
N ARG A 86 2.10 4.94 -3.89
CA ARG A 86 1.14 6.03 -3.95
C ARG A 86 1.58 7.00 -5.04
N MET A 87 0.67 7.36 -5.92
CA MET A 87 0.96 8.22 -7.06
C MET A 87 -0.21 9.17 -7.31
N ALA A 88 0.08 10.44 -7.54
CA ALA A 88 -0.96 11.44 -7.79
C ALA A 88 -0.42 12.63 -8.57
N SER A 89 -1.28 13.24 -9.40
CA SER A 89 -1.04 14.56 -9.99
C SER A 89 -1.43 15.64 -8.97
N LEU A 90 -0.57 16.62 -8.76
CA LEU A 90 -0.76 17.76 -7.88
C LEU A 90 -0.41 19.05 -8.62
N GLY A 91 -1.40 19.75 -9.12
CA GLY A 91 -1.20 20.90 -10.00
C GLY A 91 -0.58 20.46 -11.34
N THR A 92 0.58 21.01 -11.68
CA THR A 92 1.35 20.66 -12.88
C THR A 92 2.36 19.54 -12.64
N GLU A 93 2.47 19.08 -11.40
CA GLU A 93 3.45 18.07 -11.01
C GLU A 93 2.79 16.71 -10.78
N PHE A 94 3.55 15.65 -11.00
CA PHE A 94 3.19 14.28 -10.67
C PHE A 94 4.13 13.77 -9.58
N ALA A 95 3.55 13.29 -8.48
CA ALA A 95 4.28 12.78 -7.33
C ALA A 95 4.11 11.26 -7.21
N MET A 96 5.20 10.56 -6.93
CA MET A 96 5.25 9.11 -6.73
C MET A 96 5.98 8.77 -5.43
N LEU A 97 5.35 7.94 -4.62
CA LEU A 97 5.96 7.32 -3.45
C LEU A 97 5.91 5.81 -3.65
N LEU A 98 7.06 5.14 -3.60
CA LEU A 98 7.14 3.69 -3.81
C LEU A 98 7.98 3.04 -2.71
N LEU A 99 7.54 1.87 -2.28
CA LEU A 99 8.33 0.96 -1.46
C LEU A 99 8.83 -0.18 -2.37
N VAL A 100 10.11 -0.23 -2.61
CA VAL A 100 10.74 -1.24 -3.48
C VAL A 100 11.48 -2.26 -2.63
N SER A 101 11.22 -3.54 -2.85
CA SER A 101 11.92 -4.65 -2.22
C SER A 101 12.92 -5.29 -3.19
N GLY A 102 14.05 -5.74 -2.67
CA GLY A 102 15.08 -6.41 -3.46
C GLY A 102 16.19 -6.99 -2.59
N ASN A 103 17.16 -7.66 -3.22
CA ASN A 103 18.39 -8.00 -2.54
C ASN A 103 19.32 -6.77 -2.50
N TRP A 104 20.38 -6.84 -1.71
CA TRP A 104 21.33 -5.74 -1.54
C TRP A 104 21.89 -5.23 -2.89
N HIS A 105 22.27 -6.16 -3.76
CA HIS A 105 22.89 -5.85 -5.06
C HIS A 105 21.88 -5.16 -6.01
N SER A 106 20.64 -5.69 -6.09
CA SER A 106 19.57 -5.10 -6.91
C SER A 106 19.24 -3.67 -6.46
N LEU A 107 19.18 -3.43 -5.15
CA LEU A 107 18.86 -2.10 -4.65
C LEU A 107 20.04 -1.13 -4.81
N ALA A 108 21.29 -1.58 -4.70
CA ALA A 108 22.45 -0.74 -4.96
C ALA A 108 22.53 -0.33 -6.44
N LYS A 109 22.24 -1.26 -7.36
CA LYS A 109 22.10 -0.95 -8.80
C LYS A 109 20.98 0.05 -9.03
N LEU A 110 19.82 -0.18 -8.41
CA LEU A 110 18.64 0.68 -8.54
C LEU A 110 18.93 2.11 -8.08
N GLU A 111 19.62 2.29 -6.95
CA GLU A 111 20.00 3.62 -6.47
C GLU A 111 20.85 4.40 -7.47
N THR A 112 21.76 3.71 -8.18
CA THR A 112 22.59 4.32 -9.22
C THR A 112 21.77 4.70 -10.45
N GLU A 113 20.92 3.80 -10.91
CA GLU A 113 20.08 4.03 -12.10
C GLU A 113 19.01 5.11 -11.86
N LEU A 114 18.43 5.18 -10.67
CA LEU A 114 17.47 6.23 -10.32
C LEU A 114 18.11 7.62 -10.23
N LYS A 115 19.35 7.72 -9.76
CA LYS A 115 20.10 8.98 -9.79
C LYS A 115 20.33 9.42 -11.24
N ARG A 116 20.73 8.49 -12.11
CA ARG A 116 20.91 8.79 -13.54
C ARG A 116 19.60 9.21 -14.22
N LEU A 117 18.50 8.55 -13.85
CA LEU A 117 17.17 8.95 -14.37
C LEU A 117 16.79 10.36 -13.89
N ALA A 118 17.06 10.72 -12.64
CA ALA A 118 16.83 12.05 -12.10
C ALA A 118 17.55 13.12 -12.95
N ASP A 119 18.84 12.90 -13.22
CA ASP A 119 19.68 13.83 -13.97
C ASP A 119 19.19 14.02 -15.42
N THR A 120 18.62 12.97 -16.05
CA THR A 120 18.21 12.98 -17.45
C THR A 120 16.76 13.39 -17.68
N SER A 121 15.89 13.28 -16.65
CA SER A 121 14.42 13.40 -16.80
C SER A 121 13.82 14.59 -16.06
N ASN A 122 14.62 15.45 -15.48
CA ASN A 122 14.17 16.58 -14.64
C ASN A 122 13.25 16.13 -13.50
N LEU A 123 13.55 14.93 -12.91
CA LEU A 123 12.84 14.38 -11.78
C LEU A 123 13.62 14.65 -10.49
N SER A 124 12.96 15.16 -9.49
CA SER A 124 13.49 15.22 -8.13
C SER A 124 13.27 13.87 -7.47
N ILE A 125 14.32 13.05 -7.29
CA ILE A 125 14.25 11.72 -6.71
C ILE A 125 14.99 11.68 -5.38
N HIS A 126 14.30 11.25 -4.31
CA HIS A 126 14.89 10.98 -3.02
C HIS A 126 14.81 9.50 -2.69
N LEU A 127 15.90 8.94 -2.16
CA LEU A 127 16.07 7.52 -1.87
C LEU A 127 16.39 7.35 -0.39
N LYS A 128 15.69 6.42 0.28
CA LYS A 128 15.94 6.10 1.68
C LYS A 128 15.84 4.60 1.90
N ARG A 129 16.92 3.95 2.35
CA ARG A 129 16.86 2.57 2.84
C ARG A 129 15.92 2.51 4.04
N THR A 130 15.03 1.53 4.06
CA THR A 130 14.01 1.38 5.08
C THR A 130 13.69 -0.09 5.35
N GLU A 131 12.90 -0.32 6.36
CA GLU A 131 12.37 -1.63 6.69
C GLU A 131 10.86 -1.67 6.42
N PRO A 132 10.27 -2.83 6.11
CA PRO A 132 8.84 -2.94 5.97
C PRO A 132 8.15 -2.62 7.29
N ARG A 133 7.02 -1.94 7.23
CA ARG A 133 6.22 -1.67 8.42
C ARG A 133 5.73 -2.99 9.00
N THR A 134 6.02 -3.26 10.26
CA THR A 134 5.44 -4.40 10.98
C THR A 134 3.93 -4.17 11.12
N PRO A 135 3.08 -5.11 10.67
CA PRO A 135 1.64 -4.99 10.85
C PRO A 135 1.30 -4.86 12.34
N ARG A 136 0.55 -3.85 12.70
CA ARG A 136 0.04 -3.67 14.08
C ARG A 136 -1.33 -4.30 14.16
N THR A 137 -1.44 -5.40 14.88
CA THR A 137 -2.69 -6.17 15.06
C THR A 137 -3.65 -5.52 16.05
N ASP A 138 -3.18 -4.53 16.80
CA ASP A 138 -3.92 -3.78 17.82
C ASP A 138 -4.59 -2.50 17.28
N MET A 139 -4.61 -2.32 15.95
CA MET A 139 -5.15 -1.15 15.28
C MET A 139 -6.27 -1.54 14.32
N LEU A 140 -7.33 -0.73 14.30
CA LEU A 140 -8.46 -0.88 13.38
C LEU A 140 -8.49 0.33 12.42
N PRO A 141 -8.54 0.10 11.09
CA PRO A 141 -8.60 1.19 10.14
C PRO A 141 -10.02 1.76 10.04
N TYR A 142 -10.12 3.09 10.10
CA TYR A 142 -11.35 3.85 9.89
C TYR A 142 -11.16 4.86 8.76
N SER A 143 -12.19 5.01 7.92
CA SER A 143 -12.31 6.07 6.92
C SER A 143 -13.02 7.27 7.52
N ILE A 144 -12.52 8.44 7.17
CA ILE A 144 -13.08 9.71 7.53
C ILE A 144 -13.25 10.52 6.25
N ASP A 145 -14.48 10.94 6.01
CA ASP A 145 -14.81 11.83 4.90
C ASP A 145 -15.37 13.13 5.49
N VAL A 146 -14.78 14.26 5.12
CA VAL A 146 -15.18 15.59 5.57
C VAL A 146 -15.43 16.48 4.37
N VAL A 147 -16.53 17.22 4.40
CA VAL A 147 -16.87 18.23 3.39
C VAL A 147 -17.25 19.54 4.11
N CYS A 148 -16.70 20.65 3.63
CA CYS A 148 -16.97 21.97 4.22
C CYS A 148 -16.72 23.08 3.20
N LEU A 149 -16.99 24.33 3.58
CA LEU A 149 -16.48 25.48 2.86
C LEU A 149 -14.94 25.53 2.97
N ASP A 150 -14.29 25.94 1.90
CA ASP A 150 -12.81 26.02 1.89
C ASP A 150 -12.36 27.16 2.84
N GLN A 151 -11.66 26.77 3.88
CA GLN A 151 -11.08 27.68 4.88
C GLN A 151 -9.74 27.15 5.38
N SER A 152 -8.89 28.03 5.87
CA SER A 152 -7.58 27.66 6.37
C SER A 152 -7.68 26.87 7.68
N GLY A 153 -6.77 25.91 7.88
CA GLY A 153 -6.60 25.18 9.14
C GLY A 153 -7.40 23.88 9.28
N ILE A 154 -8.28 23.50 8.34
CA ILE A 154 -9.10 22.28 8.42
C ILE A 154 -8.22 21.04 8.63
N VAL A 155 -7.24 20.81 7.77
CA VAL A 155 -6.36 19.64 7.87
C VAL A 155 -5.56 19.64 9.17
N SER A 156 -5.10 20.82 9.62
CA SER A 156 -4.39 20.99 10.89
C SER A 156 -5.29 20.66 12.08
N GLY A 157 -6.54 21.13 12.07
CA GLY A 157 -7.52 20.83 13.12
C GLY A 157 -7.84 19.35 13.21
N LEU A 158 -8.17 18.72 12.07
CA LEU A 158 -8.45 17.28 12.00
C LEU A 158 -7.25 16.44 12.44
N SER A 159 -6.05 16.74 11.96
CA SER A 159 -4.84 16.00 12.35
C SER A 159 -4.50 16.18 13.83
N GLY A 160 -4.72 17.39 14.39
CA GLY A 160 -4.56 17.67 15.80
C GLY A 160 -5.54 16.89 16.68
N PHE A 161 -6.80 16.76 16.25
CA PHE A 161 -7.82 15.96 16.94
C PHE A 161 -7.38 14.50 17.11
N PHE A 162 -6.88 13.86 16.03
CA PHE A 162 -6.42 12.47 16.08
C PHE A 162 -5.09 12.32 16.82
N ALA A 163 -4.15 13.23 16.60
CA ALA A 163 -2.84 13.19 17.24
C ALA A 163 -2.94 13.29 18.78
N SER A 164 -3.82 14.16 19.30
CA SER A 164 -4.03 14.31 20.76
C SER A 164 -4.57 13.03 21.44
N ARG A 165 -5.18 12.13 20.66
CA ARG A 165 -5.72 10.83 21.12
C ARG A 165 -4.80 9.66 20.82
N GLY A 166 -3.61 9.90 20.25
CA GLY A 166 -2.65 8.87 19.88
C GLY A 166 -3.15 7.97 18.74
N ILE A 167 -3.95 8.53 17.84
CA ILE A 167 -4.47 7.86 16.65
C ILE A 167 -3.57 8.22 15.46
N ASP A 168 -3.01 7.18 14.83
CA ASP A 168 -2.13 7.35 13.66
C ASP A 168 -2.95 7.62 12.40
N ILE A 169 -2.55 8.63 11.64
CA ILE A 169 -3.08 8.92 10.31
C ILE A 169 -2.26 8.10 9.30
N ALA A 170 -2.93 7.21 8.56
CA ALA A 170 -2.31 6.36 7.55
C ALA A 170 -2.27 7.04 6.17
N GLU A 171 -3.34 7.77 5.81
CA GLU A 171 -3.48 8.43 4.52
C GLU A 171 -4.33 9.69 4.65
N VAL A 172 -4.01 10.73 3.90
CA VAL A 172 -4.82 11.95 3.75
C VAL A 172 -4.85 12.33 2.29
N SER A 173 -6.03 12.58 1.77
CA SER A 173 -6.26 13.16 0.45
C SER A 173 -7.21 14.35 0.59
N THR A 174 -6.88 15.45 -0.07
CA THR A 174 -7.69 16.66 -0.01
C THR A 174 -7.95 17.21 -1.40
N ARG A 175 -9.08 17.88 -1.57
CA ARG A 175 -9.44 18.51 -2.84
C ARG A 175 -10.34 19.71 -2.62
N SER A 176 -9.99 20.85 -3.23
CA SER A 176 -10.88 21.98 -3.38
C SER A 176 -11.65 21.91 -4.70
N TYR A 177 -12.92 22.29 -4.68
CA TYR A 177 -13.78 22.30 -5.87
C TYR A 177 -14.91 23.32 -5.69
N PRO A 178 -15.45 23.91 -6.77
CA PRO A 178 -16.61 24.78 -6.69
C PRO A 178 -17.89 23.97 -6.48
N ALA A 179 -18.77 24.42 -5.59
CA ALA A 179 -20.09 23.83 -5.41
C ALA A 179 -20.94 23.98 -6.68
N ALA A 180 -21.62 22.92 -7.08
CA ALA A 180 -22.30 22.82 -8.38
C ALA A 180 -23.37 23.90 -8.61
N HIS A 181 -24.06 24.34 -7.56
CA HIS A 181 -25.18 25.29 -7.68
C HIS A 181 -24.82 26.72 -7.29
N THR A 182 -23.91 26.90 -6.36
CA THR A 182 -23.58 28.23 -5.79
C THR A 182 -22.23 28.74 -6.29
N GLY A 183 -21.36 27.87 -6.80
CA GLY A 183 -19.98 28.21 -7.14
C GLY A 183 -19.09 28.47 -5.92
N ALA A 184 -19.62 28.32 -4.70
CA ALA A 184 -18.84 28.51 -3.48
C ALA A 184 -17.65 27.52 -3.42
N PRO A 185 -16.48 27.97 -2.94
CA PRO A 185 -15.34 27.07 -2.80
C PRO A 185 -15.61 26.03 -1.69
N MET A 186 -15.63 24.77 -2.07
CA MET A 186 -15.79 23.63 -1.18
C MET A 186 -14.45 22.93 -0.98
N PHE A 187 -14.27 22.34 0.18
CA PHE A 187 -13.10 21.54 0.50
C PHE A 187 -13.54 20.15 0.98
N ALA A 188 -12.95 19.13 0.39
CA ALA A 188 -13.16 17.74 0.80
C ALA A 188 -11.86 17.15 1.33
N VAL A 189 -11.95 16.44 2.44
CA VAL A 189 -10.85 15.70 3.06
C VAL A 189 -11.27 14.26 3.19
N GLN A 190 -10.43 13.36 2.71
CA GLN A 190 -10.53 11.92 2.92
C GLN A 190 -9.32 11.46 3.72
N MET A 191 -9.55 10.79 4.84
CA MET A 191 -8.48 10.28 5.69
C MET A 191 -8.70 8.81 6.02
N ILE A 192 -7.60 8.07 6.14
CA ILE A 192 -7.58 6.76 6.77
C ILE A 192 -6.79 6.89 8.07
N VAL A 193 -7.42 6.52 9.17
CA VAL A 193 -6.80 6.54 10.50
C VAL A 193 -6.76 5.14 11.09
N ASN A 194 -5.71 4.84 11.85
CA ASN A 194 -5.56 3.58 12.58
C ASN A 194 -5.92 3.81 14.05
N VAL A 195 -7.12 3.39 14.43
CA VAL A 195 -7.63 3.56 15.78
C VAL A 195 -7.16 2.38 16.66
N PRO A 196 -6.44 2.64 17.78
CA PRO A 196 -6.07 1.60 18.72
C PRO A 196 -7.30 0.88 19.29
N SER A 197 -7.25 -0.45 19.39
CA SER A 197 -8.35 -1.29 19.88
C SER A 197 -8.80 -0.96 21.31
N ARG A 198 -7.95 -0.28 22.09
CA ARG A 198 -8.28 0.22 23.45
C ARG A 198 -9.24 1.41 23.44
N ILE A 199 -9.40 2.10 22.29
CA ILE A 199 -10.26 3.27 22.18
C ILE A 199 -11.69 2.83 21.90
N HIS A 200 -12.64 3.34 22.70
CA HIS A 200 -14.06 3.08 22.52
C HIS A 200 -14.59 3.90 21.33
N VAL A 201 -14.84 3.23 20.20
CA VAL A 201 -15.15 3.91 18.92
C VAL A 201 -16.43 4.72 18.98
N ALA A 202 -17.45 4.31 19.76
CA ALA A 202 -18.68 5.08 19.91
C ALA A 202 -18.38 6.46 20.52
N HIS A 203 -17.59 6.50 21.59
CA HIS A 203 -17.18 7.74 22.22
C HIS A 203 -16.28 8.60 21.33
N LEU A 204 -15.33 7.97 20.63
CA LEU A 204 -14.50 8.69 19.64
C LEU A 204 -15.36 9.35 18.56
N ARG A 205 -16.42 8.66 18.10
CA ARG A 205 -17.33 9.21 17.09
C ARG A 205 -18.11 10.40 17.62
N GLU A 206 -18.62 10.32 18.84
CA GLU A 206 -19.34 11.43 19.50
C GLU A 206 -18.44 12.66 19.60
N GLU A 207 -17.26 12.53 20.20
CA GLU A 207 -16.27 13.61 20.31
C GLU A 207 -15.85 14.17 18.95
N PHE A 208 -15.72 13.31 17.94
CA PHE A 208 -15.35 13.75 16.59
C PHE A 208 -16.46 14.56 15.94
N MET A 209 -17.71 14.14 16.08
CA MET A 209 -18.87 14.89 15.57
C MET A 209 -19.01 16.25 16.26
N GLU A 210 -18.89 16.31 17.59
CA GLU A 210 -18.90 17.59 18.33
C GLU A 210 -17.77 18.52 17.87
N PHE A 211 -16.56 17.97 17.65
CA PHE A 211 -15.44 18.73 17.12
C PHE A 211 -15.74 19.27 15.71
N CYS A 212 -16.28 18.45 14.82
CA CYS A 212 -16.64 18.86 13.46
C CYS A 212 -17.75 19.90 13.46
N ASP A 213 -18.79 19.74 14.27
CA ASP A 213 -19.89 20.71 14.41
C ASP A 213 -19.38 22.07 14.88
N SER A 214 -18.43 22.11 15.80
CA SER A 214 -17.81 23.36 16.29
C SER A 214 -17.09 24.16 15.21
N LEU A 215 -16.66 23.47 14.13
CA LEU A 215 -15.95 24.05 12.98
C LEU A 215 -16.82 24.14 11.71
N ASN A 216 -18.11 23.80 11.80
CA ASN A 216 -19.05 23.70 10.68
C ASN A 216 -18.53 22.76 9.56
N LEU A 217 -18.02 21.60 9.96
CA LEU A 217 -17.58 20.54 9.07
C LEU A 217 -18.66 19.44 9.00
N ASP A 218 -19.06 19.05 7.80
CA ASP A 218 -19.91 17.87 7.59
C ASP A 218 -18.99 16.64 7.47
N ALA A 219 -19.08 15.70 8.42
CA ALA A 219 -18.11 14.64 8.59
C ALA A 219 -18.76 13.26 8.79
N ILE A 220 -18.11 12.22 8.30
CA ILE A 220 -18.48 10.82 8.51
C ILE A 220 -17.23 10.06 8.98
N LEU A 221 -17.42 9.18 9.98
CA LEU A 221 -16.38 8.27 10.47
C LEU A 221 -16.92 6.84 10.43
N GLU A 222 -16.35 6.00 9.56
CA GLU A 222 -16.80 4.63 9.34
C GLU A 222 -15.63 3.62 9.34
N PRO A 223 -15.86 2.35 9.73
CA PRO A 223 -14.84 1.32 9.59
C PRO A 223 -14.53 1.09 8.09
N VAL A 224 -13.26 0.91 7.77
CA VAL A 224 -12.85 0.55 6.40
C VAL A 224 -13.41 -0.83 6.08
N LYS A 225 -14.20 -0.94 5.02
CA LYS A 225 -14.73 -2.22 4.53
C LYS A 225 -13.56 -2.99 3.87
N SER A 226 -13.26 -4.17 4.39
CA SER A 226 -12.28 -5.12 3.86
C SER A 226 -12.85 -5.91 2.68
#